data_ee5b881a797b0808f5d817044d9c89c5
#
_entry.id   ee5b881a797b0808f5d817044d9c89c5
#
_cell.length_a   1.000
_cell.length_b   1.000
_cell.length_c   1.000
_cell.angle_alpha   90.00
_cell.angle_beta   90.00
_cell.angle_gamma   90.00
#
_symmetry.space_group_name_H-M   'P 1'
#
loop_
_entity.id
_entity.type
_entity.pdbx_description
1 polymer ?
#
loop_
_entity_poly.entity_id
_entity_poly.type
_entity_poly.pdbx_seq_one_letter_code
_entity_poly.pdbx_strand_id
1 'polypeptide(L)'
;MEWIPDEEFPDELWPMILRRNDKVILAAYEEFADKVKWNRFQIQIQKAEASTEPLTPDQKSIVDLHKRLSADIEEKYGRENLGWDDFEWGFLQGKMSALAWVMGSDWDESLDL
;
A
#
# COMPACT_ATOMS: atom_id res chain seq x y z
N MET A 1 -24.85 -16.14 3.49
CA MET A 1 -24.04 -16.25 2.25
C MET A 1 -24.50 -15.17 1.28
N GLU A 2 -23.57 -14.39 0.79
CA GLU A 2 -23.85 -13.33 -0.18
C GLU A 2 -23.81 -13.90 -1.60
N TRP A 3 -24.73 -13.46 -2.46
CA TRP A 3 -24.79 -13.84 -3.86
C TRP A 3 -24.38 -12.63 -4.71
N ILE A 4 -23.42 -12.81 -5.59
CA ILE A 4 -22.90 -11.73 -6.43
C ILE A 4 -23.09 -12.08 -7.92
N PRO A 5 -23.25 -11.06 -8.79
CA PRO A 5 -23.34 -11.31 -10.23
C PRO A 5 -22.02 -11.90 -10.78
N ASP A 6 -22.15 -12.81 -11.72
CA ASP A 6 -21.02 -13.31 -12.48
C ASP A 6 -20.49 -12.19 -13.41
N GLU A 7 -19.19 -12.07 -13.53
CA GLU A 7 -18.59 -10.98 -14.34
C GLU A 7 -18.86 -11.13 -15.83
N GLU A 8 -18.90 -12.38 -16.33
CA GLU A 8 -19.18 -12.65 -17.75
C GLU A 8 -20.68 -12.71 -18.05
N PHE A 9 -21.47 -13.16 -17.08
CA PHE A 9 -22.91 -13.34 -17.22
C PHE A 9 -23.63 -12.66 -16.06
N PRO A 10 -23.82 -11.32 -16.13
CA PRO A 10 -24.37 -10.56 -15.00
C PRO A 10 -25.76 -11.00 -14.51
N ASP A 11 -26.53 -11.72 -15.35
CA ASP A 11 -27.83 -12.24 -14.95
C ASP A 11 -27.71 -13.47 -14.05
N GLU A 12 -26.54 -14.10 -13.98
CA GLU A 12 -26.27 -15.24 -13.11
C GLU A 12 -25.67 -14.75 -11.79
N LEU A 13 -26.15 -15.32 -10.69
CA LEU A 13 -25.64 -15.02 -9.36
C LEU A 13 -24.80 -16.19 -8.85
N TRP A 14 -23.66 -15.87 -8.25
CA TRP A 14 -22.78 -16.85 -7.64
C TRP A 14 -22.64 -16.61 -6.14
N PRO A 15 -22.55 -17.68 -5.33
CA PRO A 15 -22.35 -17.48 -3.90
C PRO A 15 -20.92 -16.99 -3.61
N MET A 16 -20.84 -16.00 -2.73
CA MET A 16 -19.55 -15.54 -2.21
C MET A 16 -19.04 -16.59 -1.22
N ILE A 17 -17.88 -17.18 -1.53
CA ILE A 17 -17.29 -18.24 -0.70
C ILE A 17 -15.97 -17.83 -0.03
N LEU A 18 -15.66 -16.53 0.00
CA LEU A 18 -14.48 -16.05 0.68
C LEU A 18 -14.58 -16.33 2.18
N ARG A 19 -13.45 -16.74 2.76
CA ARG A 19 -13.36 -17.09 4.19
C ARG A 19 -13.16 -15.88 5.08
N ARG A 20 -12.84 -14.72 4.50
CA ARG A 20 -12.61 -13.47 5.23
C ARG A 20 -13.61 -12.43 4.75
N ASN A 21 -14.11 -11.62 5.69
CA ASN A 21 -15.05 -10.56 5.35
C ASN A 21 -14.32 -9.31 4.80
N ASP A 22 -15.10 -8.37 4.29
CA ASP A 22 -14.58 -7.14 3.68
C ASP A 22 -13.70 -6.35 4.63
N LYS A 23 -14.07 -6.28 5.90
CA LYS A 23 -13.32 -5.54 6.92
C LYS A 23 -11.90 -6.08 7.09
N VAL A 24 -11.76 -7.40 7.14
CA VAL A 24 -10.46 -8.05 7.29
C VAL A 24 -9.61 -7.89 6.04
N ILE A 25 -10.22 -8.01 4.86
CA ILE A 25 -9.54 -7.84 3.57
C ILE A 25 -9.03 -6.40 3.44
N LEU A 26 -9.89 -5.42 3.75
CA LEU A 26 -9.50 -4.01 3.69
C LEU A 26 -8.39 -3.68 4.67
N ALA A 27 -8.46 -4.20 5.90
CA ALA A 27 -7.41 -3.98 6.90
C ALA A 27 -6.06 -4.52 6.45
N ALA A 28 -6.03 -5.70 5.82
CA ALA A 28 -4.80 -6.27 5.27
C ALA A 28 -4.25 -5.42 4.14
N TYR A 29 -5.12 -4.96 3.23
CA TYR A 29 -4.72 -4.06 2.15
C TYR A 29 -4.10 -2.77 2.70
N GLU A 30 -4.74 -2.15 3.69
CA GLU A 30 -4.25 -0.91 4.31
C GLU A 30 -2.88 -1.10 4.98
N GLU A 31 -2.65 -2.25 5.62
CA GLU A 31 -1.34 -2.57 6.19
C GLU A 31 -0.26 -2.59 5.10
N PHE A 32 -0.51 -3.31 4.00
CA PHE A 32 0.45 -3.40 2.91
C PHE A 32 0.66 -2.04 2.22
N ALA A 33 -0.42 -1.26 2.06
CA ALA A 33 -0.35 0.09 1.49
C ALA A 33 0.49 1.03 2.38
N ASP A 34 0.30 0.98 3.69
CA ASP A 34 1.10 1.77 4.64
C ASP A 34 2.60 1.40 4.53
N LYS A 35 2.91 0.12 4.43
CA LYS A 35 4.28 -0.36 4.29
C LYS A 35 4.92 0.10 2.98
N VAL A 36 4.17 0.08 1.88
CA VAL A 36 4.63 0.61 0.59
C VAL A 36 4.90 2.10 0.69
N LYS A 37 4.00 2.86 1.32
CA LYS A 37 4.16 4.31 1.54
C LYS A 37 5.40 4.61 2.37
N TRP A 38 5.64 3.86 3.43
CA TRP A 38 6.82 4.04 4.27
C TRP A 38 8.10 3.93 3.44
N ASN A 39 8.20 2.93 2.58
CA ASN A 39 9.36 2.74 1.73
C ASN A 39 9.55 3.92 0.77
N ARG A 40 8.47 4.43 0.18
CA ARG A 40 8.51 5.61 -0.70
C ARG A 40 8.98 6.84 0.07
N PHE A 41 8.50 7.05 1.29
CA PHE A 41 8.94 8.17 2.12
C PHE A 41 10.43 8.08 2.43
N GLN A 42 10.95 6.87 2.71
CA GLN A 42 12.38 6.68 2.95
C GLN A 42 13.21 7.08 1.73
N ILE A 43 12.79 6.70 0.54
CA ILE A 43 13.47 7.08 -0.70
C ILE A 43 13.48 8.60 -0.89
N GLN A 44 12.35 9.26 -0.66
CA GLN A 44 12.24 10.71 -0.80
C GLN A 44 13.09 11.44 0.24
N ILE A 45 13.10 10.98 1.48
CA ILE A 45 13.94 11.54 2.54
C ILE A 45 15.42 11.40 2.19
N GLN A 46 15.85 10.22 1.74
CA GLN A 46 17.23 9.96 1.35
C GLN A 46 17.68 10.83 0.18
N LYS A 47 16.82 11.02 -0.81
CA LYS A 47 17.11 11.92 -1.94
C LYS A 47 17.30 13.36 -1.49
N ALA A 48 16.47 13.83 -0.59
CA ALA A 48 16.57 15.19 -0.05
C ALA A 48 17.84 15.38 0.76
N GLU A 49 18.22 14.41 1.60
CA GLU A 49 19.43 14.46 2.41
C GLU A 49 20.72 14.37 1.56
N ALA A 50 20.67 13.69 0.42
CA ALA A 50 21.78 13.57 -0.51
C ALA A 50 21.91 14.77 -1.46
N SER A 51 20.96 15.69 -1.45
CA SER A 51 20.99 16.86 -2.33
C SER A 51 22.17 17.77 -2.00
N THR A 52 22.89 18.21 -3.04
CA THR A 52 24.00 19.17 -2.90
C THR A 52 23.51 20.61 -2.89
N GLU A 53 22.27 20.84 -3.33
CA GLU A 53 21.65 22.16 -3.34
C GLU A 53 20.80 22.35 -2.09
N PRO A 54 20.72 23.59 -1.54
CA PRO A 54 19.84 23.86 -0.42
C PRO A 54 18.37 23.61 -0.79
N LEU A 55 17.62 23.00 0.11
CA LEU A 55 16.20 22.77 -0.08
C LEU A 55 15.43 24.10 0.05
N THR A 56 14.42 24.29 -0.80
CA THR A 56 13.50 25.41 -0.66
C THR A 56 12.64 25.21 0.61
N PRO A 57 12.01 26.29 1.15
CA PRO A 57 11.09 26.11 2.28
C PRO A 57 9.98 25.11 2.03
N ASP A 58 9.42 25.07 0.83
CA ASP A 58 8.37 24.11 0.45
C ASP A 58 8.91 22.68 0.44
N GLN A 59 10.10 22.47 -0.09
CA GLN A 59 10.76 21.15 -0.09
C GLN A 59 11.04 20.67 1.34
N LYS A 60 11.49 21.55 2.22
CA LYS A 60 11.71 21.23 3.64
C LYS A 60 10.40 20.81 4.31
N SER A 61 9.31 21.49 4.04
CA SER A 61 8.00 21.17 4.59
C SER A 61 7.53 19.79 4.14
N ILE A 62 7.77 19.42 2.89
CA ILE A 62 7.42 18.09 2.35
C ILE A 62 8.27 17.01 3.01
N VAL A 63 9.58 17.24 3.17
CA VAL A 63 10.48 16.29 3.83
C VAL A 63 10.05 16.08 5.29
N ASP A 64 9.73 17.16 6.00
CA ASP A 64 9.27 17.07 7.39
C ASP A 64 7.96 16.29 7.49
N LEU A 65 7.04 16.47 6.54
CA LEU A 65 5.80 15.69 6.47
C LEU A 65 6.11 14.20 6.26
N HIS A 66 7.00 13.86 5.33
CA HIS A 66 7.39 12.48 5.08
C HIS A 66 8.02 11.83 6.31
N LYS A 67 8.86 12.56 7.04
CA LYS A 67 9.46 12.08 8.30
C LYS A 67 8.40 11.79 9.36
N ARG A 68 7.43 12.68 9.50
CA ARG A 68 6.34 12.50 10.46
C ARG A 68 5.47 11.30 10.11
N LEU A 69 5.07 11.17 8.83
CA LEU A 69 4.25 10.04 8.37
C LEU A 69 5.00 8.72 8.50
N SER A 70 6.31 8.72 8.23
CA SER A 70 7.17 7.55 8.44
C SER A 70 7.22 7.14 9.90
N ALA A 71 7.35 8.11 10.81
CA ALA A 71 7.38 7.84 12.26
C ALA A 71 6.05 7.23 12.73
N ASP A 72 4.92 7.70 12.21
CA ASP A 72 3.60 7.16 12.54
C ASP A 72 3.47 5.69 12.11
N ILE A 73 3.97 5.35 10.93
CA ILE A 73 3.98 3.97 10.42
C ILE A 73 4.93 3.10 11.25
N GLU A 74 6.10 3.60 11.60
CA GLU A 74 7.05 2.90 12.46
C GLU A 74 6.47 2.60 13.84
N GLU A 75 5.72 3.53 14.40
CA GLU A 75 5.03 3.34 15.68
C GLU A 75 3.95 2.27 15.57
N LYS A 76 3.20 2.27 14.45
CA LYS A 76 2.08 1.34 14.25
C LYS A 76 2.54 -0.11 14.05
N TYR A 77 3.60 -0.33 13.26
CA TYR A 77 4.02 -1.68 12.84
C TYR A 77 5.34 -2.15 13.44
N GLY A 78 6.11 -1.25 14.03
CA GLY A 78 7.46 -1.54 14.52
C GLY A 78 8.51 -1.38 13.43
N ARG A 79 9.58 -0.66 13.74
CA ARG A 79 10.67 -0.38 12.76
C ARG A 79 11.33 -1.67 12.27
N GLU A 80 11.41 -2.68 13.12
CA GLU A 80 12.00 -3.99 12.81
C GLU A 80 11.22 -4.77 11.76
N ASN A 81 9.96 -4.42 11.54
CA ASN A 81 9.07 -5.07 10.56
C ASN A 81 9.02 -4.32 9.23
N LEU A 82 9.87 -3.31 9.07
CA LEU A 82 9.92 -2.46 7.88
C LEU A 82 11.29 -2.58 7.22
N GLY A 83 11.30 -2.47 5.89
CA GLY A 83 12.50 -2.63 5.09
C GLY A 83 12.50 -3.99 4.38
N TRP A 84 12.77 -3.96 3.06
CA TRP A 84 12.66 -5.13 2.21
C TRP A 84 13.78 -5.18 1.20
N ASP A 85 14.26 -6.41 0.89
CA ASP A 85 15.08 -6.64 -0.29
C ASP A 85 14.19 -6.65 -1.55
N ASP A 86 14.77 -6.83 -2.73
CA ASP A 86 14.03 -6.76 -3.98
C ASP A 86 12.94 -7.85 -4.07
N PHE A 87 13.23 -9.06 -3.62
CA PHE A 87 12.26 -10.15 -3.63
C PHE A 87 11.10 -9.87 -2.67
N GLU A 88 11.41 -9.49 -1.44
CA GLU A 88 10.41 -9.17 -0.42
C GLU A 88 9.55 -7.98 -0.85
N TRP A 89 10.16 -6.99 -1.49
CA TRP A 89 9.46 -5.82 -2.02
C TRP A 89 8.44 -6.21 -3.09
N GLY A 90 8.85 -7.05 -4.06
CA GLY A 90 7.93 -7.57 -5.07
C GLY A 90 6.81 -8.39 -4.47
N PHE A 91 7.12 -9.19 -3.44
CA PHE A 91 6.13 -10.01 -2.74
C PHE A 91 5.10 -9.12 -2.01
N LEU A 92 5.55 -8.07 -1.34
CA LEU A 92 4.68 -7.10 -0.66
C LEU A 92 3.73 -6.42 -1.66
N GLN A 93 4.27 -5.94 -2.77
CA GLN A 93 3.46 -5.31 -3.81
C GLN A 93 2.48 -6.27 -4.45
N GLY A 94 2.88 -7.52 -4.65
CA GLY A 94 2.01 -8.57 -5.17
C GLY A 94 0.83 -8.86 -4.26
N LYS A 95 1.07 -8.94 -2.95
CA LYS A 95 -0.01 -9.10 -1.96
C LYS A 95 -0.98 -7.94 -2.01
N MET A 96 -0.48 -6.71 -2.05
CA MET A 96 -1.31 -5.50 -2.12
C MET A 96 -2.15 -5.49 -3.41
N SER A 97 -1.52 -5.80 -4.54
CA SER A 97 -2.19 -5.85 -5.84
C SER A 97 -3.30 -6.92 -5.88
N ALA A 98 -3.04 -8.09 -5.32
CA ALA A 98 -4.02 -9.17 -5.26
C ALA A 98 -5.24 -8.77 -4.44
N LEU A 99 -5.04 -8.14 -3.28
CA LEU A 99 -6.14 -7.66 -2.44
C LEU A 99 -6.91 -6.53 -3.12
N ALA A 100 -6.23 -5.63 -3.82
CA ALA A 100 -6.87 -4.58 -4.60
C ALA A 100 -7.78 -5.18 -5.68
N TRP A 101 -7.30 -6.22 -6.37
CA TRP A 101 -8.10 -6.93 -7.37
C TRP A 101 -9.36 -7.55 -6.75
N VAL A 102 -9.23 -8.18 -5.59
CA VAL A 102 -10.38 -8.75 -4.86
C VAL A 102 -11.40 -7.67 -4.53
N MET A 103 -10.95 -6.43 -4.26
CA MET A 103 -11.83 -5.29 -3.94
C MET A 103 -12.33 -4.53 -5.19
N GLY A 104 -12.02 -5.01 -6.38
CA GLY A 104 -12.58 -4.48 -7.62
C GLY A 104 -11.62 -3.73 -8.54
N SER A 105 -10.34 -3.58 -8.18
CA SER A 105 -9.35 -2.98 -9.06
C SER A 105 -8.96 -3.94 -10.19
N ASP A 106 -8.65 -3.41 -11.37
CA ASP A 106 -8.14 -4.20 -12.47
C ASP A 106 -6.68 -4.61 -12.23
N TRP A 107 -6.25 -5.74 -12.78
CA TRP A 107 -4.88 -6.23 -12.65
C TRP A 107 -3.83 -5.26 -13.17
N ASP A 108 -4.17 -4.53 -14.24
CA ASP A 108 -3.27 -3.60 -14.90
C ASP A 108 -3.30 -2.20 -14.28
N GLU A 109 -4.13 -1.99 -13.27
CA GLU A 109 -4.27 -0.69 -12.64
C GLU A 109 -3.04 -0.34 -11.82
N SER A 110 -2.50 0.85 -12.09
CA SER A 110 -1.38 1.36 -11.29
C SER A 110 -1.88 1.77 -9.91
N LEU A 111 -1.28 1.19 -8.87
CA LEU A 111 -1.61 1.53 -7.48
C LEU A 111 -0.73 2.70 -7.06
N ASP A 112 -1.16 3.91 -7.37
CA ASP A 112 -0.48 5.15 -6.96
C ASP A 112 -0.72 5.40 -5.47
N LEU A 113 0.30 5.14 -4.70
CA LEU A 113 0.30 5.39 -3.26
C LEU A 113 1.22 6.54 -2.90
#